data_af8c3aad42ff93e565797b3861d4ed11
#
_entry.id   af8c3aad42ff93e565797b3861d4ed11
#
_cell.length_a   1.000
_cell.length_b   1.000
_cell.length_c   1.000
_cell.angle_alpha   90.00
_cell.angle_beta   90.00
_cell.angle_gamma   90.00
#
_symmetry.space_group_name_H-M   'P 1'
#
loop_
_entity.id
_entity.type
_entity.pdbx_description
1 polymer ?
#
loop_
_entity_poly.entity_id
_entity_poly.type
_entity_poly.pdbx_seq_one_letter_code
_entity_poly.pdbx_strand_id
1 'polypeptide(L)'
;MKLILPSQISSLARLNRILMGRSYADAKFFLLVDENSYNNCLARVISQVSALQEAEFMEVPVGEECKDIAIATQLWETLLESGADRNTVIVNIGGGCVSDLGGFVAAGYKRGIRYINVPTTLVGMVDASIGGKTAVNLGGSKNQVGFFHQPEATCVEPAFLDTLPRRELYNGLFEMLKTFIIGDSEQYERLSQMITSGKLELGGEAIAACAEIKNAVVKADPEEHGTRRILNFGHTFGHAIEAYSHEKGRKAIPHGIAVGIGMVAALYLSVKKLSLSQEVLDQYKATALKLTALPHYTLQDTEGILGYMRQDKKNAEGEIRCVLLQELGAPVIDLAVDENEIRDALLNIS
;
A
#
# COMPACT_ATOMS: atom_id res chain seq x y z
N MET A 1 10.76 -7.90 -10.73
CA MET A 1 11.00 -7.48 -9.33
C MET A 1 11.44 -8.66 -8.48
N LYS A 2 12.46 -8.47 -7.65
CA LYS A 2 12.94 -9.46 -6.67
C LYS A 2 12.43 -9.07 -5.26
N LEU A 3 11.79 -10.01 -4.55
CA LEU A 3 11.47 -9.82 -3.13
C LEU A 3 12.62 -10.37 -2.27
N ILE A 4 13.10 -9.55 -1.35
CA ILE A 4 14.06 -9.92 -0.30
C ILE A 4 13.25 -9.95 1.00
N LEU A 5 12.71 -11.12 1.31
CA LEU A 5 11.77 -11.32 2.41
C LEU A 5 12.49 -11.72 3.70
N PRO A 6 11.87 -11.54 4.87
CA PRO A 6 12.42 -11.99 6.15
C PRO A 6 12.81 -13.48 6.14
N SER A 7 13.94 -13.79 6.75
CA SER A 7 14.46 -15.13 6.91
C SER A 7 15.41 -15.17 8.12
N GLN A 8 16.11 -16.28 8.34
CA GLN A 8 17.16 -16.38 9.39
C GLN A 8 18.30 -15.36 9.19
N ILE A 9 18.51 -14.90 7.95
CA ILE A 9 19.50 -13.85 7.64
C ILE A 9 18.75 -12.56 7.38
N SER A 10 19.18 -11.45 8.00
CA SER A 10 18.61 -10.10 7.80
C SER A 10 18.42 -9.78 6.32
N SER A 11 17.29 -9.23 5.98
CA SER A 11 16.96 -8.82 4.61
C SER A 11 17.96 -7.77 4.11
N LEU A 12 18.42 -6.85 4.97
CA LEU A 12 19.44 -5.84 4.64
C LEU A 12 20.80 -6.48 4.33
N ALA A 13 21.23 -7.51 5.09
CA ALA A 13 22.45 -8.22 4.79
C ALA A 13 22.38 -8.95 3.43
N ARG A 14 21.22 -9.45 3.05
CA ARG A 14 20.98 -10.04 1.72
C ARG A 14 20.96 -8.99 0.63
N LEU A 15 20.39 -7.81 0.90
CA LEU A 15 20.43 -6.66 0.00
C LEU A 15 21.91 -6.26 -0.24
N ASN A 16 22.71 -6.15 0.82
CA ASN A 16 24.15 -5.83 0.68
C ASN A 16 24.87 -6.76 -0.27
N ARG A 17 24.66 -8.08 -0.14
CA ARG A 17 25.27 -9.07 -1.06
C ARG A 17 24.87 -8.87 -2.52
N ILE A 18 23.64 -8.41 -2.77
CA ILE A 18 23.16 -8.12 -4.12
C ILE A 18 23.86 -6.89 -4.66
N LEU A 19 23.94 -5.81 -3.87
CA LEU A 19 24.52 -4.54 -4.29
C LEU A 19 26.04 -4.59 -4.44
N MET A 20 26.71 -5.48 -3.71
CA MET A 20 28.15 -5.77 -3.90
C MET A 20 28.42 -6.61 -5.15
N GLY A 21 27.40 -7.07 -5.86
CA GLY A 21 27.52 -7.86 -7.07
C GLY A 21 27.94 -7.04 -8.31
N ARG A 22 28.47 -7.72 -9.32
CA ARG A 22 29.02 -7.10 -10.56
C ARG A 22 28.02 -6.18 -11.27
N SER A 23 26.71 -6.45 -11.16
CA SER A 23 25.67 -5.63 -11.80
C SER A 23 25.56 -4.21 -11.24
N TYR A 24 26.17 -3.95 -10.08
CA TYR A 24 26.14 -2.67 -9.38
C TYR A 24 27.53 -2.07 -9.15
N ALA A 25 28.60 -2.69 -9.71
CA ALA A 25 29.99 -2.30 -9.46
C ALA A 25 30.28 -0.83 -9.79
N ASP A 26 29.66 -0.31 -10.87
CA ASP A 26 29.80 1.07 -11.34
C ASP A 26 28.54 1.91 -11.06
N ALA A 27 27.65 1.44 -10.17
CA ALA A 27 26.42 2.13 -9.87
C ALA A 27 26.65 3.27 -8.88
N LYS A 28 26.13 4.46 -9.19
CA LYS A 28 25.98 5.55 -8.24
C LYS A 28 24.66 5.38 -7.50
N PHE A 29 24.70 5.44 -6.17
CA PHE A 29 23.50 5.27 -5.35
C PHE A 29 23.02 6.61 -4.78
N PHE A 30 21.69 6.82 -4.83
CA PHE A 30 21.00 7.91 -4.15
C PHE A 30 19.96 7.32 -3.20
N LEU A 31 19.99 7.78 -1.93
CA LEU A 31 19.04 7.36 -0.92
C LEU A 31 17.93 8.41 -0.82
N LEU A 32 16.70 8.01 -1.14
CA LEU A 32 15.52 8.86 -0.95
C LEU A 32 14.88 8.52 0.39
N VAL A 33 14.77 9.52 1.27
CA VAL A 33 14.24 9.41 2.63
C VAL A 33 13.26 10.54 2.92
N ASP A 34 12.37 10.33 3.90
CA ASP A 34 11.68 11.39 4.62
C ASP A 34 12.27 11.56 6.04
N GLU A 35 11.92 12.62 6.77
CA GLU A 35 12.42 12.88 8.12
C GLU A 35 12.21 11.66 9.05
N ASN A 36 11.08 10.96 8.96
CA ASN A 36 10.80 9.81 9.82
C ASN A 36 11.71 8.62 9.52
N SER A 37 11.88 8.28 8.25
CA SER A 37 12.76 7.18 7.83
C SER A 37 14.23 7.52 8.00
N TYR A 38 14.61 8.79 7.84
CA TYR A 38 15.94 9.28 8.15
C TYR A 38 16.28 9.04 9.63
N ASN A 39 15.44 9.52 10.53
CA ASN A 39 15.70 9.45 11.98
C ASN A 39 15.60 8.04 12.57
N ASN A 40 14.71 7.18 12.04
CA ASN A 40 14.40 5.90 12.68
C ASN A 40 14.96 4.66 11.95
N CYS A 41 15.26 4.77 10.64
CA CYS A 41 15.57 3.59 9.82
C CYS A 41 16.93 3.65 9.14
N LEU A 42 17.36 4.85 8.71
CA LEU A 42 18.55 5.02 7.87
C LEU A 42 19.83 4.47 8.51
N ALA A 43 20.06 4.74 9.80
CA ALA A 43 21.26 4.26 10.49
C ALA A 43 21.36 2.72 10.45
N ARG A 44 20.25 2.00 10.58
CA ARG A 44 20.20 0.53 10.45
C ARG A 44 20.53 0.09 9.02
N VAL A 45 20.04 0.78 8.00
CA VAL A 45 20.35 0.47 6.59
C VAL A 45 21.85 0.64 6.34
N ILE A 46 22.42 1.79 6.66
CA ILE A 46 23.84 2.12 6.41
C ILE A 46 24.76 1.17 7.18
N SER A 47 24.42 0.78 8.41
CA SER A 47 25.24 -0.15 9.21
C SER A 47 25.29 -1.58 8.64
N GLN A 48 24.25 -2.01 7.92
CA GLN A 48 24.15 -3.37 7.38
C GLN A 48 24.38 -3.46 5.87
N VAL A 49 24.31 -2.34 5.14
CA VAL A 49 24.46 -2.28 3.68
C VAL A 49 25.66 -1.40 3.34
N SER A 50 26.86 -1.97 3.41
CA SER A 50 28.11 -1.24 3.17
C SER A 50 28.19 -0.63 1.77
N ALA A 51 27.52 -1.21 0.78
CA ALA A 51 27.42 -0.67 -0.56
C ALA A 51 26.76 0.72 -0.64
N LEU A 52 26.04 1.14 0.41
CA LEU A 52 25.32 2.41 0.46
C LEU A 52 26.02 3.46 1.35
N GLN A 53 27.19 3.17 1.91
CA GLN A 53 27.89 4.10 2.82
C GLN A 53 28.31 5.40 2.17
N GLU A 54 28.65 5.38 0.87
CA GLU A 54 29.05 6.54 0.08
C GLU A 54 27.90 7.11 -0.79
N ALA A 55 26.65 6.67 -0.53
CA ALA A 55 25.51 7.13 -1.29
C ALA A 55 25.13 8.57 -0.96
N GLU A 56 24.68 9.33 -1.94
CA GLU A 56 24.12 10.67 -1.75
C GLU A 56 22.70 10.61 -1.20
N PHE A 57 22.29 11.61 -0.42
CA PHE A 57 20.98 11.67 0.22
C PHE A 57 20.08 12.69 -0.47
N MET A 58 18.82 12.31 -0.64
CA MET A 58 17.73 13.19 -1.06
C MET A 58 16.62 13.08 -0.01
N GLU A 59 16.28 14.17 0.65
CA GLU A 59 15.23 14.24 1.65
C GLU A 59 13.98 14.89 1.07
N VAL A 60 12.81 14.33 1.43
CA VAL A 60 11.52 14.82 0.97
C VAL A 60 10.55 15.02 2.14
N PRO A 61 9.50 15.85 2.00
CA PRO A 61 8.47 16.02 3.02
C PRO A 61 7.83 14.70 3.44
N VAL A 62 7.37 14.64 4.69
CA VAL A 62 6.70 13.46 5.25
C VAL A 62 5.29 13.28 4.66
N GLY A 63 4.94 12.04 4.34
CA GLY A 63 3.58 11.66 3.95
C GLY A 63 3.18 12.12 2.53
N GLU A 64 1.89 12.37 2.32
CA GLU A 64 1.34 12.68 0.99
C GLU A 64 1.88 13.99 0.38
N GLU A 65 2.42 14.90 1.19
CA GLU A 65 3.00 16.16 0.73
C GLU A 65 4.21 15.94 -0.19
N CYS A 66 4.94 14.82 -0.03
CA CYS A 66 6.05 14.51 -0.92
C CYS A 66 5.60 14.14 -2.34
N LYS A 67 4.35 13.69 -2.53
CA LYS A 67 3.85 13.21 -3.83
C LYS A 67 3.40 14.35 -4.73
N ASP A 68 4.28 15.33 -4.94
CA ASP A 68 4.05 16.51 -5.78
C ASP A 68 5.02 16.53 -6.99
N ILE A 69 4.51 16.97 -8.14
CA ILE A 69 5.31 17.05 -9.38
C ILE A 69 6.46 18.06 -9.24
N ALA A 70 6.29 19.12 -8.45
CA ALA A 70 7.36 20.08 -8.19
C ALA A 70 8.51 19.43 -7.39
N ILE A 71 8.19 18.57 -6.41
CA ILE A 71 9.20 17.81 -5.67
C ILE A 71 9.90 16.80 -6.60
N ALA A 72 9.14 16.09 -7.46
CA ALA A 72 9.74 15.21 -8.46
C ALA A 72 10.71 15.97 -9.40
N THR A 73 10.35 17.18 -9.79
CA THR A 73 11.21 18.05 -10.62
C THR A 73 12.51 18.41 -9.88
N GLN A 74 12.43 18.82 -8.60
CA GLN A 74 13.61 19.12 -7.79
C GLN A 74 14.53 17.90 -7.64
N LEU A 75 13.96 16.70 -7.47
CA LEU A 75 14.74 15.46 -7.40
C LEU A 75 15.44 15.16 -8.73
N TRP A 76 14.81 15.41 -9.89
CA TRP A 76 15.47 15.27 -11.20
C TRP A 76 16.60 16.28 -11.40
N GLU A 77 16.42 17.52 -10.95
CA GLU A 77 17.47 18.55 -10.97
C GLU A 77 18.66 18.13 -10.08
N THR A 78 18.40 17.68 -8.85
CA THR A 78 19.44 17.15 -7.95
C THR A 78 20.21 15.99 -8.57
N LEU A 79 19.52 15.01 -9.18
CA LEU A 79 20.16 13.90 -9.87
C LEU A 79 21.04 14.38 -11.04
N LEU A 80 20.57 15.37 -11.81
CA LEU A 80 21.30 15.94 -12.93
C LEU A 80 22.57 16.68 -12.48
N GLU A 81 22.47 17.54 -11.49
CA GLU A 81 23.57 18.32 -10.90
C GLU A 81 24.63 17.42 -10.28
N SER A 82 24.20 16.34 -9.63
CA SER A 82 25.10 15.32 -9.07
C SER A 82 25.70 14.39 -10.12
N GLY A 83 25.43 14.60 -11.42
CA GLY A 83 26.00 13.78 -12.49
C GLY A 83 25.46 12.33 -12.54
N ALA A 84 24.22 12.11 -12.10
CA ALA A 84 23.58 10.80 -12.19
C ALA A 84 23.45 10.37 -13.67
N ASP A 85 23.78 9.12 -13.94
CA ASP A 85 23.74 8.51 -15.27
C ASP A 85 22.68 7.39 -15.36
N ARG A 86 22.71 6.59 -16.41
CA ARG A 86 21.80 5.46 -16.61
C ARG A 86 22.09 4.26 -15.70
N ASN A 87 23.29 4.20 -15.10
CA ASN A 87 23.66 3.15 -14.15
C ASN A 87 23.26 3.51 -12.71
N THR A 88 22.84 4.74 -12.50
CA THR A 88 22.38 5.23 -11.20
C THR A 88 21.22 4.38 -10.66
N VAL A 89 21.19 4.20 -9.35
CA VAL A 89 20.16 3.47 -8.61
C VAL A 89 19.61 4.36 -7.51
N ILE A 90 18.30 4.57 -7.49
CA ILE A 90 17.62 5.20 -6.36
C ILE A 90 17.23 4.11 -5.36
N VAL A 91 17.57 4.28 -4.09
CA VAL A 91 17.12 3.42 -3.00
C VAL A 91 16.13 4.18 -2.15
N ASN A 92 14.84 3.84 -2.26
CA ASN A 92 13.75 4.45 -1.52
C ASN A 92 13.67 3.82 -0.13
N ILE A 93 14.02 4.57 0.92
CA ILE A 93 13.93 4.13 2.31
C ILE A 93 12.80 4.91 2.96
N GLY A 94 11.61 4.33 3.06
CA GLY A 94 10.44 5.05 3.56
C GLY A 94 9.13 4.26 3.44
N GLY A 95 8.03 4.93 3.71
CA GLY A 95 6.69 4.38 3.52
C GLY A 95 6.25 4.34 2.05
N GLY A 96 4.96 4.08 1.82
CA GLY A 96 4.37 4.04 0.48
C GLY A 96 4.57 5.31 -0.32
N CYS A 97 4.45 6.49 0.31
CA CYS A 97 4.63 7.78 -0.37
C CYS A 97 6.04 7.94 -0.94
N VAL A 98 7.08 7.60 -0.15
CA VAL A 98 8.47 7.62 -0.59
C VAL A 98 8.71 6.61 -1.72
N SER A 99 8.15 5.40 -1.62
CA SER A 99 8.26 4.37 -2.66
C SER A 99 7.61 4.81 -3.97
N ASP A 100 6.41 5.42 -3.90
CA ASP A 100 5.68 5.92 -5.07
C ASP A 100 6.43 7.05 -5.76
N LEU A 101 6.86 8.06 -4.99
CA LEU A 101 7.61 9.20 -5.53
C LEU A 101 8.95 8.77 -6.12
N GLY A 102 9.74 7.98 -5.37
CA GLY A 102 11.06 7.56 -5.84
C GLY A 102 10.99 6.67 -7.07
N GLY A 103 9.98 5.78 -7.15
CA GLY A 103 9.72 5.00 -8.34
C GLY A 103 9.28 5.86 -9.53
N PHE A 104 8.46 6.91 -9.31
CA PHE A 104 8.06 7.88 -10.32
C PHE A 104 9.27 8.67 -10.85
N VAL A 105 10.11 9.17 -9.95
CA VAL A 105 11.36 9.87 -10.30
C VAL A 105 12.28 8.97 -11.11
N ALA A 106 12.46 7.71 -10.69
CA ALA A 106 13.28 6.73 -11.39
C ALA A 106 12.74 6.44 -12.80
N ALA A 107 11.43 6.29 -12.95
CA ALA A 107 10.79 6.03 -14.23
C ALA A 107 10.96 7.17 -15.23
N GLY A 108 10.88 8.43 -14.78
CA GLY A 108 11.00 9.62 -15.62
C GLY A 108 12.43 9.99 -15.95
N TYR A 109 13.39 9.81 -15.05
CA TYR A 109 14.76 10.24 -15.22
C TYR A 109 15.47 9.41 -16.30
N LYS A 110 16.09 10.10 -17.29
CA LYS A 110 16.82 9.48 -18.44
C LYS A 110 16.04 8.35 -19.15
N ARG A 111 14.70 8.39 -19.12
CA ARG A 111 13.76 7.38 -19.66
C ARG A 111 13.79 6.05 -18.93
N GLY A 112 14.04 6.10 -17.63
CA GLY A 112 14.07 4.97 -16.72
C GLY A 112 15.48 4.67 -16.21
N ILE A 113 15.66 4.78 -14.89
CA ILE A 113 16.80 4.28 -14.15
C ILE A 113 16.33 3.23 -13.14
N ARG A 114 17.28 2.45 -12.63
CA ARG A 114 16.97 1.42 -11.62
C ARG A 114 16.58 2.05 -10.29
N TYR A 115 15.70 1.35 -9.57
CA TYR A 115 15.42 1.68 -8.20
C TYR A 115 15.14 0.45 -7.33
N ILE A 116 15.28 0.60 -6.02
CA ILE A 116 15.07 -0.43 -5.01
C ILE A 116 14.22 0.17 -3.91
N ASN A 117 13.24 -0.59 -3.43
CA ASN A 117 12.44 -0.21 -2.27
C ASN A 117 12.94 -0.89 -1.00
N VAL A 118 13.09 -0.11 0.07
CA VAL A 118 13.33 -0.55 1.45
C VAL A 118 12.19 0.00 2.30
N PRO A 119 10.99 -0.62 2.23
CA PRO A 119 9.80 -0.09 2.91
C PRO A 119 9.97 -0.13 4.43
N THR A 120 9.63 0.98 5.09
CA THR A 120 9.78 1.16 6.54
C THR A 120 8.44 1.13 7.29
N THR A 121 7.31 1.12 6.57
CA THR A 121 5.96 0.99 7.13
C THR A 121 5.37 -0.36 6.75
N LEU A 122 4.42 -0.85 7.56
CA LEU A 122 3.76 -2.13 7.26
C LEU A 122 3.00 -2.08 5.92
N VAL A 123 2.28 -0.98 5.61
CA VAL A 123 1.66 -0.77 4.28
C VAL A 123 2.69 -0.88 3.16
N GLY A 124 3.86 -0.24 3.35
CA GLY A 124 4.96 -0.34 2.39
C GLY A 124 5.42 -1.78 2.20
N MET A 125 5.60 -2.54 3.29
CA MET A 125 6.13 -3.92 3.26
C MET A 125 5.21 -4.92 2.57
N VAL A 126 3.89 -4.77 2.77
CA VAL A 126 2.92 -5.77 2.30
C VAL A 126 2.14 -5.34 1.06
N ASP A 127 2.16 -4.03 0.75
CA ASP A 127 1.32 -3.48 -0.32
C ASP A 127 2.06 -2.46 -1.20
N ALA A 128 2.24 -1.22 -0.80
CA ALA A 128 2.56 -0.09 -1.66
C ALA A 128 3.88 -0.25 -2.45
N SER A 129 4.94 -0.81 -1.86
CA SER A 129 6.24 -0.99 -2.54
C SER A 129 6.27 -2.15 -3.54
N ILE A 130 5.18 -2.93 -3.65
CA ILE A 130 5.08 -4.14 -4.47
C ILE A 130 4.13 -3.89 -5.64
N GLY A 131 4.61 -4.07 -6.87
CA GLY A 131 3.75 -4.01 -8.04
C GLY A 131 4.03 -2.91 -9.04
N GLY A 132 5.05 -2.06 -8.76
CA GLY A 132 5.57 -1.11 -9.72
C GLY A 132 4.61 0.02 -10.14
N LYS A 133 3.49 0.19 -9.46
CA LYS A 133 2.68 1.40 -9.59
C LYS A 133 3.40 2.53 -8.88
N THR A 134 3.76 3.56 -9.61
CA THR A 134 4.44 4.74 -9.08
C THR A 134 3.63 5.97 -9.46
N ALA A 135 3.49 6.94 -8.56
CA ALA A 135 2.61 8.07 -8.84
C ALA A 135 2.95 9.33 -8.03
N VAL A 136 2.51 10.46 -8.58
CA VAL A 136 2.38 11.74 -7.90
C VAL A 136 0.94 12.23 -7.97
N ASN A 137 0.58 13.14 -7.08
CA ASN A 137 -0.72 13.78 -7.02
C ASN A 137 -0.80 14.95 -8.00
N LEU A 138 -1.98 15.29 -8.46
CA LEU A 138 -2.20 16.44 -9.37
C LEU A 138 -3.56 17.08 -9.07
N GLY A 139 -3.56 18.40 -8.91
CA GLY A 139 -4.80 19.17 -8.75
C GLY A 139 -5.65 18.74 -7.56
N GLY A 140 -5.04 18.33 -6.45
CA GLY A 140 -5.73 17.84 -5.25
C GLY A 140 -6.21 16.39 -5.32
N SER A 141 -6.05 15.73 -6.46
CA SER A 141 -6.41 14.32 -6.65
C SER A 141 -5.19 13.41 -6.51
N LYS A 142 -5.33 12.32 -5.74
CA LYS A 142 -4.25 11.36 -5.50
C LYS A 142 -3.94 10.51 -6.72
N ASN A 143 -2.65 10.17 -6.91
CA ASN A 143 -2.15 9.16 -7.87
C ASN A 143 -2.62 9.39 -9.33
N GLN A 144 -2.69 10.65 -9.78
CA GLN A 144 -3.23 10.98 -11.11
C GLN A 144 -2.20 10.83 -12.23
N VAL A 145 -0.93 11.02 -11.91
CA VAL A 145 0.16 10.90 -12.89
C VAL A 145 1.14 9.85 -12.38
N GLY A 146 1.40 8.83 -13.19
CA GLY A 146 2.23 7.71 -12.75
C GLY A 146 2.72 6.82 -13.87
N PHE A 147 3.53 5.85 -13.50
CA PHE A 147 4.11 4.86 -14.37
C PHE A 147 3.93 3.45 -13.81
N PHE A 148 3.91 2.46 -14.68
CA PHE A 148 4.20 1.08 -14.33
C PHE A 148 5.70 0.84 -14.48
N HIS A 149 6.47 1.05 -13.42
CA HIS A 149 7.91 0.84 -13.37
C HIS A 149 8.28 -0.07 -12.20
N GLN A 150 8.80 -1.27 -12.50
CA GLN A 150 9.08 -2.26 -11.47
C GLN A 150 10.41 -1.96 -10.76
N PRO A 151 10.47 -2.01 -9.42
CA PRO A 151 11.75 -1.97 -8.72
C PRO A 151 12.60 -3.20 -9.06
N GLU A 152 13.92 -3.05 -9.07
CA GLU A 152 14.85 -4.19 -9.15
C GLU A 152 14.63 -5.16 -7.99
N ALA A 153 14.47 -4.59 -6.79
CA ALA A 153 14.16 -5.35 -5.59
C ALA A 153 13.30 -4.54 -4.60
N THR A 154 12.52 -5.26 -3.79
CA THR A 154 11.90 -4.74 -2.56
C THR A 154 12.46 -5.52 -1.39
N CYS A 155 13.13 -4.82 -0.46
CA CYS A 155 13.79 -5.39 0.72
C CYS A 155 12.92 -5.17 1.97
N VAL A 156 12.25 -6.21 2.42
CA VAL A 156 11.34 -6.18 3.57
C VAL A 156 12.10 -6.54 4.84
N GLU A 157 12.30 -5.56 5.72
CA GLU A 157 12.99 -5.71 7.01
C GLU A 157 12.01 -5.40 8.15
N PRO A 158 11.42 -6.41 8.80
CA PRO A 158 10.40 -6.21 9.84
C PRO A 158 10.85 -5.40 11.05
N ALA A 159 12.15 -5.36 11.34
CA ALA A 159 12.68 -4.61 12.46
C ALA A 159 12.44 -3.09 12.38
N PHE A 160 12.04 -2.56 11.21
CA PHE A 160 11.58 -1.16 11.11
C PHE A 160 10.23 -0.91 11.79
N LEU A 161 9.44 -1.96 12.02
CA LEU A 161 8.16 -1.85 12.71
C LEU A 161 8.31 -1.55 14.21
N ASP A 162 9.51 -1.78 14.79
CA ASP A 162 9.79 -1.52 16.20
C ASP A 162 9.60 -0.02 16.57
N THR A 163 9.82 0.87 15.61
CA THR A 163 9.68 2.33 15.77
C THR A 163 8.42 2.89 15.10
N LEU A 164 7.63 2.04 14.45
CA LEU A 164 6.45 2.48 13.70
C LEU A 164 5.32 2.86 14.67
N PRO A 165 4.71 4.06 14.54
CA PRO A 165 3.56 4.44 15.33
C PRO A 165 2.40 3.44 15.18
N ARG A 166 1.72 3.16 16.30
CA ARG A 166 0.63 2.16 16.34
C ARG A 166 -0.47 2.41 15.30
N ARG A 167 -0.77 3.68 15.00
CA ARG A 167 -1.75 4.06 13.98
C ARG A 167 -1.31 3.58 12.58
N GLU A 168 -0.03 3.72 12.26
CA GLU A 168 0.55 3.28 10.99
C GLU A 168 0.66 1.74 10.92
N LEU A 169 0.92 1.09 12.06
CA LEU A 169 0.84 -0.36 12.14
C LEU A 169 -0.58 -0.85 11.80
N TYR A 170 -1.61 -0.23 12.39
CA TYR A 170 -3.01 -0.58 12.12
C TYR A 170 -3.42 -0.30 10.68
N ASN A 171 -2.91 0.78 10.10
CA ASN A 171 -3.05 1.09 8.68
C ASN A 171 -2.59 -0.09 7.80
N GLY A 172 -1.41 -0.65 8.09
CA GLY A 172 -0.88 -1.81 7.36
C GLY A 172 -1.60 -3.14 7.68
N LEU A 173 -2.11 -3.33 8.89
CA LEU A 173 -2.86 -4.54 9.25
C LEU A 173 -4.13 -4.70 8.43
N PHE A 174 -4.81 -3.62 8.07
CA PHE A 174 -5.98 -3.69 7.20
C PHE A 174 -5.61 -4.16 5.79
N GLU A 175 -4.46 -3.76 5.26
CA GLU A 175 -3.96 -4.25 3.96
C GLU A 175 -3.55 -5.73 4.04
N MET A 176 -3.00 -6.17 5.17
CA MET A 176 -2.75 -7.60 5.39
C MET A 176 -4.05 -8.41 5.45
N LEU A 177 -5.04 -7.94 6.22
CA LEU A 177 -6.36 -8.57 6.28
C LEU A 177 -6.99 -8.65 4.90
N LYS A 178 -6.93 -7.57 4.12
CA LYS A 178 -7.42 -7.56 2.72
C LYS A 178 -6.74 -8.66 1.90
N THR A 179 -5.41 -8.70 1.91
CA THR A 179 -4.63 -9.63 1.09
C THR A 179 -4.91 -11.07 1.49
N PHE A 180 -5.05 -11.36 2.78
CA PHE A 180 -5.35 -12.71 3.26
C PHE A 180 -6.81 -13.12 2.99
N ILE A 181 -7.78 -12.22 3.15
CA ILE A 181 -9.18 -12.49 2.82
C ILE A 181 -9.35 -12.93 1.35
N ILE A 182 -8.59 -12.31 0.44
CA ILE A 182 -8.70 -12.63 -1.00
C ILE A 182 -7.80 -13.77 -1.46
N GLY A 183 -6.78 -14.15 -0.67
CA GLY A 183 -5.74 -15.06 -1.16
C GLY A 183 -5.34 -16.22 -0.23
N ASP A 184 -5.62 -16.14 1.08
CA ASP A 184 -5.24 -17.17 2.05
C ASP A 184 -6.13 -17.10 3.31
N SER A 185 -7.17 -17.90 3.34
CA SER A 185 -8.15 -17.94 4.43
C SER A 185 -7.52 -18.36 5.78
N GLU A 186 -6.55 -19.26 5.77
CA GLU A 186 -5.88 -19.73 6.99
C GLU A 186 -5.06 -18.60 7.64
N GLN A 187 -4.32 -17.83 6.85
CA GLN A 187 -3.60 -16.66 7.35
C GLN A 187 -4.54 -15.54 7.80
N TYR A 188 -5.68 -15.38 7.13
CA TYR A 188 -6.72 -14.45 7.59
C TYR A 188 -7.24 -14.82 8.98
N GLU A 189 -7.60 -16.08 9.18
CA GLU A 189 -8.11 -16.56 10.48
C GLU A 189 -7.08 -16.39 11.59
N ARG A 190 -5.81 -16.73 11.33
CA ARG A 190 -4.69 -16.56 12.28
C ARG A 190 -4.49 -15.09 12.64
N LEU A 191 -4.45 -14.19 11.66
CA LEU A 191 -4.26 -12.76 11.91
C LEU A 191 -5.47 -12.18 12.67
N SER A 192 -6.68 -12.52 12.26
CA SER A 192 -7.92 -12.12 12.94
C SER A 192 -7.94 -12.56 14.41
N GLN A 193 -7.54 -13.80 14.70
CA GLN A 193 -7.45 -14.32 16.05
C GLN A 193 -6.38 -13.60 16.90
N MET A 194 -5.21 -13.29 16.33
CA MET A 194 -4.17 -12.52 17.02
C MET A 194 -4.68 -11.12 17.38
N ILE A 195 -5.36 -10.44 16.46
CA ILE A 195 -5.91 -9.11 16.67
C ILE A 195 -7.01 -9.15 17.75
N THR A 196 -7.97 -10.07 17.64
CA THR A 196 -9.12 -10.14 18.55
C THR A 196 -8.73 -10.55 19.97
N SER A 197 -7.73 -11.41 20.12
CA SER A 197 -7.18 -11.80 21.43
C SER A 197 -6.33 -10.72 22.11
N GLY A 198 -5.96 -9.65 21.37
CA GLY A 198 -5.07 -8.59 21.86
C GLY A 198 -3.59 -9.02 21.97
N LYS A 199 -3.22 -10.19 21.46
CA LYS A 199 -1.86 -10.73 21.42
C LYS A 199 -1.28 -10.60 20.01
N LEU A 200 -1.12 -9.37 19.55
CA LEU A 200 -0.59 -9.09 18.22
C LEU A 200 0.94 -9.23 18.22
N GLU A 201 1.42 -10.39 17.84
CA GLU A 201 2.84 -10.67 17.59
C GLU A 201 3.04 -10.87 16.08
N LEU A 202 3.30 -9.78 15.35
CA LEU A 202 3.44 -9.82 13.91
C LEU A 202 4.84 -10.32 13.53
N GLY A 203 4.94 -11.61 13.24
CA GLY A 203 6.19 -12.24 12.79
C GLY A 203 6.54 -11.90 11.34
N GLY A 204 7.84 -11.96 11.02
CA GLY A 204 8.32 -11.77 9.65
C GLY A 204 7.72 -12.75 8.64
N GLU A 205 7.32 -13.95 9.08
CA GLU A 205 6.67 -14.95 8.23
C GLU A 205 5.30 -14.50 7.70
N ALA A 206 4.47 -13.89 8.55
CA ALA A 206 3.16 -13.38 8.12
C ALA A 206 3.29 -12.21 7.13
N ILE A 207 4.28 -11.32 7.36
CA ILE A 207 4.60 -10.23 6.43
C ILE A 207 5.08 -10.80 5.08
N ALA A 208 5.96 -11.81 5.12
CA ALA A 208 6.45 -12.46 3.92
C ALA A 208 5.32 -13.13 3.13
N ALA A 209 4.46 -13.91 3.79
CA ALA A 209 3.32 -14.56 3.15
C ALA A 209 2.40 -13.54 2.46
N CYS A 210 2.08 -12.42 3.13
CA CYS A 210 1.28 -11.36 2.56
C CYS A 210 1.94 -10.75 1.30
N ALA A 211 3.24 -10.41 1.38
CA ALA A 211 4.00 -9.86 0.27
C ALA A 211 4.10 -10.84 -0.92
N GLU A 212 4.21 -12.14 -0.66
CA GLU A 212 4.24 -13.18 -1.69
C GLU A 212 2.91 -13.33 -2.42
N ILE A 213 1.78 -13.32 -1.70
CA ILE A 213 0.44 -13.34 -2.31
C ILE A 213 0.29 -12.14 -3.25
N LYS A 214 0.57 -10.93 -2.77
CA LYS A 214 0.49 -9.73 -3.62
C LYS A 214 1.41 -9.84 -4.84
N ASN A 215 2.65 -10.26 -4.66
CA ASN A 215 3.60 -10.40 -5.76
C ASN A 215 3.16 -11.45 -6.79
N ALA A 216 2.51 -12.54 -6.36
CA ALA A 216 1.96 -13.55 -7.27
C ALA A 216 0.84 -12.94 -8.14
N VAL A 217 -0.08 -12.19 -7.52
CA VAL A 217 -1.17 -11.49 -8.24
C VAL A 217 -0.61 -10.46 -9.23
N VAL A 218 0.39 -9.67 -8.81
CA VAL A 218 1.04 -8.67 -9.68
C VAL A 218 1.77 -9.33 -10.86
N LYS A 219 2.44 -10.47 -10.64
CA LYS A 219 3.11 -11.20 -11.73
C LYS A 219 2.14 -11.75 -12.76
N ALA A 220 0.95 -12.19 -12.32
CA ALA A 220 -0.08 -12.71 -13.21
C ALA A 220 -0.71 -11.60 -14.08
N ASP A 221 -0.78 -10.36 -13.56
CA ASP A 221 -1.39 -9.22 -14.25
C ASP A 221 -0.68 -7.91 -13.86
N PRO A 222 0.49 -7.60 -14.48
CA PRO A 222 1.30 -6.45 -14.10
C PRO A 222 0.61 -5.08 -14.27
N GLU A 223 -0.26 -4.94 -15.27
CA GLU A 223 -0.91 -3.68 -15.65
C GLU A 223 -2.37 -3.55 -15.17
N GLU A 224 -2.86 -4.54 -14.39
CA GLU A 224 -4.21 -4.52 -13.78
C GLU A 224 -5.36 -4.49 -14.80
N HIS A 225 -5.21 -5.25 -15.87
CA HIS A 225 -6.29 -5.40 -16.87
C HIS A 225 -7.34 -6.46 -16.47
N GLY A 226 -7.05 -7.34 -15.52
CA GLY A 226 -7.91 -8.45 -15.10
C GLY A 226 -7.74 -8.86 -13.65
N THR A 227 -7.08 -9.99 -13.40
CA THR A 227 -7.00 -10.64 -12.08
C THR A 227 -6.44 -9.75 -10.98
N ARG A 228 -5.52 -8.83 -11.28
CA ARG A 228 -4.96 -7.92 -10.27
C ARG A 228 -6.01 -7.03 -9.62
N ARG A 229 -7.17 -6.83 -10.26
CA ARG A 229 -8.29 -6.06 -9.69
C ARG A 229 -8.82 -6.63 -8.38
N ILE A 230 -8.58 -7.93 -8.07
CA ILE A 230 -8.94 -8.51 -6.77
C ILE A 230 -8.35 -7.75 -5.59
N LEU A 231 -7.16 -7.13 -5.77
CA LEU A 231 -6.52 -6.29 -4.76
C LEU A 231 -7.32 -5.02 -4.41
N ASN A 232 -8.33 -4.67 -5.22
CA ASN A 232 -9.24 -3.56 -4.95
C ASN A 232 -10.42 -3.95 -4.03
N PHE A 233 -10.42 -5.14 -3.41
CA PHE A 233 -11.41 -5.50 -2.40
C PHE A 233 -11.44 -4.45 -1.28
N GLY A 234 -12.62 -3.91 -0.98
CA GLY A 234 -12.82 -2.80 -0.05
C GLY A 234 -12.42 -1.41 -0.55
N HIS A 235 -11.62 -1.28 -1.62
CA HIS A 235 -11.07 0.00 -2.08
C HIS A 235 -12.10 0.93 -2.69
N THR A 236 -13.11 0.42 -3.40
CA THR A 236 -14.16 1.27 -3.99
C THR A 236 -14.87 2.12 -2.92
N PHE A 237 -15.21 1.50 -1.78
CA PHE A 237 -15.73 2.21 -0.62
C PHE A 237 -14.63 2.97 0.12
N GLY A 238 -13.47 2.33 0.33
CA GLY A 238 -12.36 2.88 1.10
C GLY A 238 -11.86 4.21 0.55
N HIS A 239 -11.63 4.33 -0.76
CA HIS A 239 -11.20 5.57 -1.39
C HIS A 239 -12.22 6.70 -1.23
N ALA A 240 -13.51 6.39 -1.37
CA ALA A 240 -14.57 7.38 -1.18
C ALA A 240 -14.68 7.82 0.29
N ILE A 241 -14.56 6.89 1.23
CA ILE A 241 -14.53 7.17 2.68
C ILE A 241 -13.30 8.01 3.05
N GLU A 242 -12.12 7.66 2.50
CA GLU A 242 -10.90 8.43 2.69
C GLU A 242 -11.08 9.87 2.18
N ALA A 243 -11.51 10.03 0.92
CA ALA A 243 -11.72 11.34 0.31
C ALA A 243 -12.74 12.19 1.12
N TYR A 244 -13.87 11.60 1.49
CA TYR A 244 -14.88 12.26 2.31
C TYR A 244 -14.34 12.68 3.69
N SER A 245 -13.43 11.90 4.28
CA SER A 245 -12.82 12.24 5.57
C SER A 245 -11.87 13.44 5.50
N HIS A 246 -11.39 13.80 4.31
CA HIS A 246 -10.56 14.99 4.10
C HIS A 246 -11.34 16.30 3.94
N GLU A 247 -12.68 16.25 3.89
CA GLU A 247 -13.49 17.47 3.86
C GLU A 247 -13.28 18.31 5.11
N LYS A 248 -13.46 19.63 4.94
CA LYS A 248 -13.26 20.59 6.02
C LYS A 248 -14.11 20.27 7.26
N GLY A 249 -13.46 20.22 8.41
CA GLY A 249 -14.10 19.92 9.69
C GLY A 249 -14.19 18.43 10.03
N ARG A 250 -13.75 17.53 9.14
CA ARG A 250 -13.65 16.09 9.40
C ARG A 250 -12.25 15.69 9.85
N LYS A 251 -12.14 14.53 10.50
CA LYS A 251 -10.86 13.95 10.87
C LYS A 251 -10.41 13.01 9.76
N ALA A 252 -9.29 13.34 9.12
CA ALA A 252 -8.69 12.48 8.08
C ALA A 252 -8.44 11.05 8.55
N ILE A 253 -8.91 10.10 7.75
CA ILE A 253 -8.76 8.66 7.98
C ILE A 253 -7.60 8.17 7.11
N PRO A 254 -6.59 7.44 7.66
CA PRO A 254 -5.54 6.83 6.87
C PRO A 254 -6.08 5.82 5.87
N HIS A 255 -5.39 5.69 4.75
CA HIS A 255 -5.79 4.85 3.61
C HIS A 255 -6.21 3.43 4.00
N GLY A 256 -5.33 2.64 4.64
CA GLY A 256 -5.65 1.25 4.99
C GLY A 256 -6.79 1.14 6.02
N ILE A 257 -6.93 2.13 6.93
CA ILE A 257 -8.09 2.18 7.84
C ILE A 257 -9.37 2.44 7.05
N ALA A 258 -9.35 3.35 6.07
CA ALA A 258 -10.50 3.61 5.21
C ALA A 258 -10.85 2.39 4.34
N VAL A 259 -9.83 1.69 3.80
CA VAL A 259 -10.01 0.40 3.12
C VAL A 259 -10.61 -0.65 4.05
N GLY A 260 -10.13 -0.72 5.31
CA GLY A 260 -10.67 -1.60 6.33
C GLY A 260 -12.15 -1.37 6.61
N ILE A 261 -12.56 -0.12 6.72
CA ILE A 261 -13.98 0.26 6.83
C ILE A 261 -14.73 -0.11 5.55
N GLY A 262 -14.14 0.15 4.39
CA GLY A 262 -14.70 -0.20 3.09
C GLY A 262 -14.88 -1.72 2.88
N MET A 263 -14.02 -2.54 3.48
CA MET A 263 -14.19 -4.00 3.47
C MET A 263 -15.44 -4.45 4.24
N VAL A 264 -15.87 -3.74 5.30
CA VAL A 264 -17.14 -4.05 5.96
C VAL A 264 -18.31 -3.90 4.98
N ALA A 265 -18.34 -2.79 4.22
CA ALA A 265 -19.38 -2.56 3.22
C ALA A 265 -19.32 -3.60 2.09
N ALA A 266 -18.12 -3.95 1.60
CA ALA A 266 -17.94 -4.98 0.58
C ALA A 266 -18.38 -6.37 1.06
N LEU A 267 -18.06 -6.75 2.31
CA LEU A 267 -18.53 -8.01 2.92
C LEU A 267 -20.04 -8.01 3.13
N TYR A 268 -20.64 -6.89 3.55
CA TYR A 268 -22.09 -6.76 3.67
C TYR A 268 -22.78 -7.03 2.32
N LEU A 269 -22.28 -6.43 1.25
CA LEU A 269 -22.80 -6.69 -0.10
C LEU A 269 -22.52 -8.13 -0.55
N SER A 270 -21.40 -8.72 -0.16
CA SER A 270 -21.07 -10.12 -0.45
C SER A 270 -22.09 -11.08 0.18
N VAL A 271 -22.51 -10.82 1.42
CA VAL A 271 -23.59 -11.57 2.09
C VAL A 271 -24.90 -11.43 1.31
N LYS A 272 -25.26 -10.22 0.88
CA LYS A 272 -26.53 -9.94 0.18
C LYS A 272 -26.58 -10.49 -1.26
N LYS A 273 -25.48 -10.40 -2.00
CA LYS A 273 -25.46 -10.68 -3.46
C LYS A 273 -24.87 -12.05 -3.81
N LEU A 274 -23.93 -12.55 -3.01
CA LEU A 274 -23.17 -13.77 -3.30
C LEU A 274 -23.38 -14.89 -2.28
N SER A 275 -24.27 -14.68 -1.31
CA SER A 275 -24.58 -15.65 -0.25
C SER A 275 -23.35 -16.00 0.60
N LEU A 276 -22.39 -15.06 0.77
CA LEU A 276 -21.32 -15.20 1.75
C LEU A 276 -21.91 -15.43 3.14
N SER A 277 -21.29 -16.28 3.97
CA SER A 277 -21.75 -16.49 5.35
C SER A 277 -21.74 -15.21 6.15
N GLN A 278 -22.83 -14.96 6.90
CA GLN A 278 -22.91 -13.83 7.85
C GLN A 278 -21.79 -13.88 8.89
N GLU A 279 -21.35 -15.08 9.29
CA GLU A 279 -20.25 -15.27 10.23
C GLU A 279 -18.96 -14.62 9.80
N VAL A 280 -18.65 -14.61 8.48
CA VAL A 280 -17.44 -13.96 7.94
C VAL A 280 -17.51 -12.44 8.15
N LEU A 281 -18.66 -11.83 7.87
CA LEU A 281 -18.89 -10.42 8.13
C LEU A 281 -18.76 -10.07 9.60
N ASP A 282 -19.40 -10.86 10.49
CA ASP A 282 -19.41 -10.63 11.94
C ASP A 282 -17.98 -10.79 12.53
N GLN A 283 -17.24 -11.80 12.09
CA GLN A 283 -15.85 -12.02 12.47
C GLN A 283 -14.98 -10.86 12.02
N TYR A 284 -15.15 -10.39 10.77
CA TYR A 284 -14.39 -9.26 10.27
C TYR A 284 -14.70 -7.97 11.05
N LYS A 285 -15.99 -7.66 11.32
CA LYS A 285 -16.39 -6.51 12.14
C LYS A 285 -15.75 -6.57 13.54
N ALA A 286 -15.77 -7.74 14.19
CA ALA A 286 -15.14 -7.93 15.51
C ALA A 286 -13.63 -7.65 15.46
N THR A 287 -12.97 -8.07 14.37
CA THR A 287 -11.53 -7.80 14.13
C THR A 287 -11.26 -6.32 13.89
N ALA A 288 -12.05 -5.68 13.01
CA ALA A 288 -11.90 -4.28 12.67
C ALA A 288 -12.10 -3.36 13.87
N LEU A 289 -13.06 -3.67 14.76
CA LEU A 289 -13.32 -2.93 16.00
C LEU A 289 -12.16 -2.94 16.99
N LYS A 290 -11.22 -3.90 16.90
CA LYS A 290 -9.98 -3.89 17.69
C LYS A 290 -8.94 -2.91 17.17
N LEU A 291 -9.01 -2.56 15.89
CA LEU A 291 -8.04 -1.70 15.23
C LEU A 291 -8.55 -0.26 15.06
N THR A 292 -9.84 -0.08 14.85
CA THR A 292 -10.47 1.24 14.65
C THR A 292 -11.93 1.23 15.09
N ALA A 293 -12.46 2.42 15.38
CA ALA A 293 -13.91 2.57 15.53
C ALA A 293 -14.57 2.48 14.15
N LEU A 294 -15.61 1.67 14.04
CA LEU A 294 -16.45 1.65 12.85
C LEU A 294 -17.41 2.86 12.91
N PRO A 295 -17.44 3.71 11.88
CA PRO A 295 -18.25 4.92 11.88
C PRO A 295 -19.73 4.58 11.76
N HIS A 296 -20.58 5.37 12.40
CA HIS A 296 -22.00 5.38 12.16
C HIS A 296 -22.32 6.50 11.17
N TYR A 297 -22.58 6.15 9.91
CA TYR A 297 -22.91 7.12 8.86
C TYR A 297 -24.39 7.46 8.87
N THR A 298 -24.70 8.76 8.70
CA THR A 298 -26.04 9.27 8.45
C THR A 298 -26.37 9.19 6.95
N LEU A 299 -27.64 9.39 6.59
CA LEU A 299 -28.03 9.51 5.17
C LEU A 299 -27.27 10.62 4.46
N GLN A 300 -26.98 11.73 5.14
CA GLN A 300 -26.19 12.83 4.55
C GLN A 300 -24.75 12.39 4.30
N ASP A 301 -24.13 11.64 5.21
CA ASP A 301 -22.77 11.10 5.01
C ASP A 301 -22.74 10.13 3.85
N THR A 302 -23.76 9.26 3.72
CA THR A 302 -23.81 8.28 2.61
C THR A 302 -23.91 8.98 1.26
N GLU A 303 -24.66 10.08 1.14
CA GLU A 303 -24.71 10.88 -0.10
C GLU A 303 -23.36 11.55 -0.40
N GLY A 304 -22.68 12.08 0.62
CA GLY A 304 -21.33 12.64 0.46
C GLY A 304 -20.33 11.61 -0.06
N ILE A 305 -20.29 10.43 0.56
CA ILE A 305 -19.41 9.32 0.15
C ILE A 305 -19.77 8.85 -1.26
N LEU A 306 -21.06 8.67 -1.57
CA LEU A 306 -21.53 8.28 -2.89
C LEU A 306 -21.12 9.29 -3.97
N GLY A 307 -21.10 10.59 -3.64
CA GLY A 307 -20.60 11.64 -4.53
C GLY A 307 -19.16 11.39 -4.97
N TYR A 308 -18.28 10.96 -4.07
CA TYR A 308 -16.89 10.57 -4.40
C TYR A 308 -16.83 9.28 -5.21
N MET A 309 -17.68 8.28 -4.91
CA MET A 309 -17.73 7.05 -5.68
C MET A 309 -18.11 7.28 -7.16
N ARG A 310 -19.02 8.23 -7.43
CA ARG A 310 -19.40 8.61 -8.82
C ARG A 310 -18.24 9.25 -9.61
N GLN A 311 -17.29 9.89 -8.92
CA GLN A 311 -16.15 10.56 -9.54
C GLN A 311 -14.97 9.63 -9.82
N ASP A 312 -14.98 8.40 -9.28
CA ASP A 312 -13.91 7.43 -9.51
C ASP A 312 -13.90 7.00 -10.99
N LYS A 313 -12.75 7.19 -11.66
CA LYS A 313 -12.54 6.91 -13.09
C LYS A 313 -12.76 5.44 -13.49
N LYS A 314 -12.83 4.53 -12.53
CA LYS A 314 -13.11 3.10 -12.77
C LYS A 314 -14.59 2.84 -13.13
N ASN A 315 -15.46 3.81 -12.92
CA ASN A 315 -16.89 3.72 -13.21
C ASN A 315 -17.18 4.13 -14.67
N ALA A 316 -16.87 3.24 -15.62
CA ALA A 316 -17.28 3.40 -16.99
C ALA A 316 -18.82 3.26 -17.09
N GLU A 317 -19.49 4.14 -17.87
CA GLU A 317 -20.91 4.08 -18.17
C GLU A 317 -21.88 4.36 -16.99
N GLY A 318 -21.42 4.97 -15.90
CA GLY A 318 -22.31 5.37 -14.79
C GLY A 318 -22.67 4.26 -13.81
N GLU A 319 -22.12 3.04 -13.97
CA GLU A 319 -22.25 1.95 -13.02
C GLU A 319 -21.06 1.89 -12.06
N ILE A 320 -21.32 1.80 -10.76
CA ILE A 320 -20.29 1.56 -9.75
C ILE A 320 -20.02 0.06 -9.69
N ARG A 321 -18.76 -0.33 -9.85
CA ARG A 321 -18.33 -1.72 -9.83
C ARG A 321 -17.41 -2.00 -8.65
N CYS A 322 -17.66 -3.10 -7.94
CA CYS A 322 -16.93 -3.50 -6.75
C CYS A 322 -16.32 -4.89 -6.92
N VAL A 323 -15.27 -5.13 -6.14
CA VAL A 323 -14.82 -6.51 -5.84
C VAL A 323 -15.58 -6.98 -4.63
N LEU A 324 -16.28 -8.10 -4.74
CA LEU A 324 -17.00 -8.76 -3.66
C LEU A 324 -16.42 -10.16 -3.42
N LEU A 325 -16.89 -10.85 -2.40
CA LEU A 325 -16.35 -12.13 -1.97
C LEU A 325 -17.46 -13.21 -2.00
N GLN A 326 -17.24 -14.30 -2.72
CA GLN A 326 -18.14 -15.44 -2.70
C GLN A 326 -17.90 -16.33 -1.48
N GLU A 327 -16.62 -16.56 -1.15
CA GLU A 327 -16.12 -17.20 0.06
C GLU A 327 -14.70 -16.68 0.35
N LEU A 328 -14.14 -16.95 1.52
CA LEU A 328 -12.76 -16.60 1.83
C LEU A 328 -11.82 -17.20 0.79
N GLY A 329 -10.95 -16.37 0.19
CA GLY A 329 -10.07 -16.77 -0.90
C GLY A 329 -10.70 -16.76 -2.31
N ALA A 330 -12.00 -16.48 -2.45
CA ALA A 330 -12.69 -16.46 -3.74
C ALA A 330 -13.30 -15.08 -4.07
N PRO A 331 -12.47 -14.06 -4.38
CA PRO A 331 -12.93 -12.76 -4.79
C PRO A 331 -13.52 -12.76 -6.22
N VAL A 332 -14.62 -12.02 -6.41
CA VAL A 332 -15.28 -11.81 -7.69
C VAL A 332 -15.15 -10.34 -8.07
N ILE A 333 -14.56 -10.07 -9.25
CA ILE A 333 -14.31 -8.72 -9.75
C ILE A 333 -15.51 -8.19 -10.55
N ASP A 334 -15.54 -6.88 -10.73
CA ASP A 334 -16.44 -6.16 -11.64
C ASP A 334 -17.94 -6.39 -11.39
N LEU A 335 -18.36 -6.61 -10.14
CA LEU A 335 -19.77 -6.71 -9.80
C LEU A 335 -20.43 -5.33 -9.73
N ALA A 336 -21.46 -5.12 -10.52
CA ALA A 336 -22.25 -3.91 -10.49
C ALA A 336 -23.04 -3.80 -9.17
N VAL A 337 -23.01 -2.62 -8.57
CA VAL A 337 -23.77 -2.26 -7.38
C VAL A 337 -24.52 -0.96 -7.63
N ASP A 338 -25.78 -0.94 -7.27
CA ASP A 338 -26.58 0.27 -7.40
C ASP A 338 -26.45 1.20 -6.18
N GLU A 339 -26.91 2.43 -6.33
CA GLU A 339 -26.76 3.43 -5.28
C GLU A 339 -27.55 3.09 -4.01
N ASN A 340 -28.66 2.36 -4.10
CA ASN A 340 -29.42 1.97 -2.91
C ASN A 340 -28.69 0.87 -2.15
N GLU A 341 -28.07 -0.07 -2.86
CA GLU A 341 -27.20 -1.11 -2.29
C GLU A 341 -26.00 -0.46 -1.58
N ILE A 342 -25.39 0.58 -2.17
CA ILE A 342 -24.28 1.32 -1.58
C ILE A 342 -24.72 2.04 -0.31
N ARG A 343 -25.88 2.75 -0.33
CA ARG A 343 -26.43 3.43 0.85
C ARG A 343 -26.69 2.43 1.99
N ASP A 344 -27.33 1.32 1.66
CA ASP A 344 -27.63 0.26 2.63
C ASP A 344 -26.32 -0.30 3.24
N ALA A 345 -25.30 -0.58 2.43
CA ALA A 345 -24.01 -1.05 2.91
C ALA A 345 -23.33 -0.03 3.84
N LEU A 346 -23.32 1.25 3.48
CA LEU A 346 -22.73 2.31 4.30
C LEU A 346 -23.45 2.51 5.64
N LEU A 347 -24.79 2.42 5.66
CA LEU A 347 -25.58 2.54 6.88
C LEU A 347 -25.41 1.35 7.83
N ASN A 348 -24.94 0.20 7.34
CA ASN A 348 -24.74 -1.04 8.09
C ASN A 348 -23.25 -1.31 8.43
N ILE A 349 -22.38 -0.31 8.37
CA ILE A 349 -20.95 -0.46 8.73
C ILE A 349 -20.76 -0.65 10.23
N SER A 350 -21.46 0.08 11.08
CA SER A 350 -21.38 -0.02 12.54
C SER A 350 -22.07 -1.25 13.12
#